data_860675c84b4b0dcc85830a9c9fd5d053
#
_entry.id   860675c84b4b0dcc85830a9c9fd5d053
#
_cell.length_a   1.000
_cell.length_b   1.000
_cell.length_c   1.000
_cell.angle_alpha   90.00
_cell.angle_beta   90.00
_cell.angle_gamma   90.00
#
_symmetry.space_group_name_H-M   'P 1'
#
loop_
_entity.id
_entity.type
_entity.pdbx_description
1 polymer ?
#
loop_
_entity_poly.entity_id
_entity_poly.type
_entity_poly.pdbx_seq_one_letter_code
_entity_poly.pdbx_strand_id
1 'polypeptide(L)'
;MEYIVTEKNGLAIQESVNRAAASGGGKIILTPGVYPSGTIHLKSNIELHLPAGAIIQGYPKTEMYDDIFFDGFDSVTPENSRKALIVCNGCENVSITGSGTIDGQGCKFFDCSSDNGMGQFNKPAHPRPRMIQFFQCRNIRFEGVSFVNSPNWTFWLSECEDVRVSGIRITGDLRICNNDGIDIDSCRRVLISDSFFQTGDDCIILRAIRKDLEKPAICEQVSVTNCILNSHCQGIRLGCPSDDTIRNCSFSNIIFKGVGTGIHSEHPFRYLRKNCTGYMQINDIVFENFDITTNRYPIRLGCDAGIKLRGIEGIHFRNIRIKSKRPITLEGSCHTVLKNITFSDISGNVEGESPIVAKCVKHLKLNNFELSAEIGQDVPFQRIQSKSWETQF
;
A
#
# COMPACT_ATOMS: atom_id res chain seq x y z
N MET A 1 8.38 28.62 14.91
CA MET A 1 8.29 29.82 14.02
C MET A 1 7.39 29.47 12.85
N GLU A 2 6.61 30.43 12.33
CA GLU A 2 5.74 30.25 11.17
C GLU A 2 6.28 31.04 9.97
N TYR A 3 6.20 30.42 8.78
CA TYR A 3 6.64 30.98 7.51
C TYR A 3 5.45 30.92 6.53
N ILE A 4 4.86 32.07 6.23
CA ILE A 4 3.71 32.17 5.34
C ILE A 4 4.21 32.32 3.91
N VAL A 5 3.77 31.39 3.02
CA VAL A 5 4.09 31.39 1.59
C VAL A 5 2.93 31.99 0.82
N THR A 6 3.15 33.17 0.23
CA THR A 6 2.15 33.87 -0.58
C THR A 6 2.39 33.76 -2.08
N GLU A 7 3.64 33.61 -2.48
CA GLU A 7 4.02 33.41 -3.88
C GLU A 7 3.65 32.00 -4.36
N LYS A 8 2.93 31.89 -5.46
CA LYS A 8 2.26 30.67 -5.92
C LYS A 8 3.16 29.81 -6.82
N ASN A 9 4.25 29.27 -6.27
CA ASN A 9 5.12 28.34 -6.96
C ASN A 9 5.92 27.46 -5.98
N GLY A 10 6.50 26.35 -6.48
CA GLY A 10 7.27 25.40 -5.69
C GLY A 10 8.59 25.96 -5.16
N LEU A 11 9.22 26.94 -5.86
CA LEU A 11 10.46 27.57 -5.42
C LEU A 11 10.25 28.34 -4.11
N ALA A 12 9.17 29.11 -4.01
CA ALA A 12 8.82 29.84 -2.79
C ALA A 12 8.58 28.91 -1.60
N ILE A 13 7.99 27.72 -1.85
CA ILE A 13 7.86 26.67 -0.83
C ILE A 13 9.26 26.20 -0.41
N GLN A 14 10.12 25.84 -1.36
CA GLN A 14 11.47 25.34 -1.09
C GLN A 14 12.34 26.34 -0.35
N GLU A 15 12.30 27.60 -0.72
CA GLU A 15 13.03 28.68 -0.03
C GLU A 15 12.54 28.84 1.42
N SER A 16 11.23 28.73 1.65
CA SER A 16 10.68 28.79 3.00
C SER A 16 11.10 27.60 3.85
N VAL A 17 11.10 26.38 3.27
CA VAL A 17 11.65 25.17 3.92
C VAL A 17 13.12 25.38 4.27
N ASN A 18 13.93 25.92 3.36
CA ASN A 18 15.35 26.16 3.58
C ASN A 18 15.60 27.17 4.70
N ARG A 19 14.86 28.28 4.73
CA ARG A 19 14.93 29.30 5.79
C ARG A 19 14.54 28.75 7.14
N ALA A 20 13.42 28.02 7.21
CA ALA A 20 12.96 27.40 8.45
C ALA A 20 13.99 26.39 8.98
N ALA A 21 14.50 25.51 8.14
CA ALA A 21 15.51 24.53 8.53
C ALA A 21 16.80 25.18 9.05
N ALA A 22 17.25 26.27 8.43
CA ALA A 22 18.41 27.04 8.90
C ALA A 22 18.19 27.69 10.28
N SER A 23 16.93 27.90 10.67
CA SER A 23 16.52 28.43 11.99
C SER A 23 16.14 27.34 13.00
N GLY A 24 16.44 26.05 12.70
CA GLY A 24 16.16 24.92 13.58
C GLY A 24 14.80 24.26 13.34
N GLY A 25 14.01 24.74 12.39
CA GLY A 25 12.69 24.19 12.02
C GLY A 25 11.57 25.21 12.03
N GLY A 26 10.37 24.78 11.66
CA GLY A 26 9.19 25.63 11.67
C GLY A 26 8.03 25.10 10.85
N LYS A 27 6.95 25.86 10.90
CA LYS A 27 5.73 25.60 10.15
C LYS A 27 5.67 26.46 8.89
N ILE A 28 5.63 25.82 7.74
CA ILE A 28 5.46 26.46 6.44
C ILE A 28 3.98 26.46 6.11
N ILE A 29 3.37 27.61 6.05
CA ILE A 29 1.92 27.79 5.84
C ILE A 29 1.69 28.32 4.44
N LEU A 30 1.04 27.53 3.57
CA LEU A 30 0.62 28.01 2.27
C LEU A 30 -0.65 28.87 2.42
N THR A 31 -0.78 29.88 1.58
CA THR A 31 -2.07 30.58 1.45
C THR A 31 -2.95 29.92 0.39
N PRO A 32 -4.29 30.07 0.40
CA PRO A 32 -5.13 29.51 -0.64
C PRO A 32 -4.66 29.89 -2.06
N GLY A 33 -4.71 28.93 -2.99
CA GLY A 33 -4.27 29.07 -4.38
C GLY A 33 -3.47 27.88 -4.88
N VAL A 34 -3.12 27.87 -6.17
CA VAL A 34 -2.39 26.78 -6.82
C VAL A 34 -0.90 27.10 -6.85
N TYR A 35 -0.07 26.13 -6.45
CA TYR A 35 1.38 26.16 -6.43
C TYR A 35 1.94 25.12 -7.41
N PRO A 36 2.17 25.45 -8.69
CA PRO A 36 2.84 24.56 -9.62
C PRO A 36 4.23 24.22 -9.12
N SER A 37 4.61 22.94 -9.10
CA SER A 37 5.87 22.51 -8.49
C SER A 37 6.47 21.30 -9.18
N GLY A 38 7.80 21.28 -9.25
CA GLY A 38 8.61 20.08 -9.37
C GLY A 38 8.89 19.50 -7.98
N THR A 39 10.06 18.90 -7.79
CA THR A 39 10.43 18.30 -6.51
C THR A 39 10.59 19.33 -5.40
N ILE A 40 9.96 19.06 -4.25
CA ILE A 40 10.14 19.79 -2.99
C ILE A 40 10.89 18.89 -2.02
N HIS A 41 12.02 19.35 -1.51
CA HIS A 41 12.85 18.66 -0.53
C HIS A 41 12.52 19.13 0.87
N LEU A 42 11.83 18.30 1.67
CA LEU A 42 11.60 18.60 3.08
C LEU A 42 12.86 18.31 3.91
N LYS A 43 12.94 18.91 5.09
CA LYS A 43 14.04 18.82 6.03
C LYS A 43 13.52 18.50 7.43
N SER A 44 14.42 18.15 8.33
CA SER A 44 14.08 17.89 9.74
C SER A 44 13.40 19.08 10.40
N ASN A 45 12.48 18.80 11.31
CA ASN A 45 11.72 19.78 12.09
C ASN A 45 10.82 20.71 11.25
N ILE A 46 10.31 20.24 10.11
CA ILE A 46 9.43 21.02 9.23
C ILE A 46 8.00 20.47 9.25
N GLU A 47 7.04 21.37 9.47
CA GLU A 47 5.63 21.12 9.16
C GLU A 47 5.27 21.90 7.89
N LEU A 48 4.90 21.20 6.81
CA LEU A 48 4.30 21.79 5.62
C LEU A 48 2.77 21.77 5.79
N HIS A 49 2.17 22.94 5.95
CA HIS A 49 0.74 23.10 6.22
C HIS A 49 -0.03 23.66 5.02
N LEU A 50 -0.99 22.87 4.54
CA LEU A 50 -1.87 23.22 3.43
C LEU A 50 -3.29 23.54 3.98
N PRO A 51 -3.68 24.80 4.18
CA PRO A 51 -5.05 25.11 4.56
C PRO A 51 -6.04 24.84 3.41
N ALA A 52 -7.32 24.90 3.69
CA ALA A 52 -8.36 24.76 2.67
C ALA A 52 -8.11 25.71 1.49
N GLY A 53 -8.22 25.21 0.27
CA GLY A 53 -7.99 25.95 -0.96
C GLY A 53 -6.51 26.10 -1.37
N ALA A 54 -5.54 25.64 -0.58
CA ALA A 54 -4.17 25.54 -1.02
C ALA A 54 -3.96 24.24 -1.80
N ILE A 55 -3.34 24.32 -2.99
CA ILE A 55 -3.11 23.19 -3.89
C ILE A 55 -1.64 23.19 -4.33
N ILE A 56 -0.87 22.18 -3.93
CA ILE A 56 0.41 21.89 -4.57
C ILE A 56 0.11 21.05 -5.81
N GLN A 57 0.47 21.54 -6.99
CA GLN A 57 0.19 20.88 -8.25
C GLN A 57 1.49 20.49 -8.94
N GLY A 58 1.73 19.19 -9.07
CA GLY A 58 2.89 18.67 -9.78
C GLY A 58 2.89 19.08 -11.26
N TYR A 59 4.07 19.33 -11.84
CA TYR A 59 4.17 19.55 -13.28
C TYR A 59 3.86 18.24 -14.05
N PRO A 60 3.13 18.29 -15.17
CA PRO A 60 2.80 17.10 -15.96
C PRO A 60 3.94 16.69 -16.91
N LYS A 61 5.19 16.80 -16.46
CA LYS A 61 6.40 16.52 -17.25
C LYS A 61 7.49 15.95 -16.35
N THR A 62 8.03 14.80 -16.71
CA THR A 62 9.02 14.06 -15.92
C THR A 62 10.31 14.86 -15.66
N GLU A 63 10.76 15.62 -16.65
CA GLU A 63 11.99 16.44 -16.59
C GLU A 63 11.93 17.59 -15.56
N MET A 64 10.74 17.92 -15.07
CA MET A 64 10.56 18.95 -14.06
C MET A 64 10.80 18.44 -12.62
N TYR A 65 11.15 17.17 -12.47
CA TYR A 65 11.41 16.54 -11.16
C TYR A 65 12.87 16.11 -11.08
N ASP A 66 13.44 16.27 -9.88
CA ASP A 66 14.80 15.84 -9.60
C ASP A 66 14.93 14.32 -9.64
N ASP A 67 16.11 13.81 -10.00
CA ASP A 67 16.46 12.42 -9.78
C ASP A 67 16.88 12.20 -8.34
N ILE A 68 16.15 11.36 -7.63
CA ILE A 68 16.36 11.08 -6.22
C ILE A 68 17.30 9.89 -6.06
N PHE A 69 18.42 10.12 -5.39
CA PHE A 69 19.41 9.11 -5.04
C PHE A 69 19.54 9.04 -3.52
N PHE A 70 19.63 7.84 -2.99
CA PHE A 70 19.88 7.59 -1.57
C PHE A 70 21.19 6.82 -1.42
N ASP A 71 22.04 7.24 -0.51
CA ASP A 71 23.26 6.53 -0.20
C ASP A 71 22.96 5.12 0.32
N GLY A 72 23.68 4.11 -0.21
CA GLY A 72 23.44 2.71 0.12
C GLY A 72 22.22 2.06 -0.56
N PHE A 73 21.57 2.74 -1.50
CA PHE A 73 20.42 2.24 -2.24
C PHE A 73 20.86 1.61 -3.57
N ASP A 74 21.36 0.40 -3.50
CA ASP A 74 22.05 -0.21 -4.65
C ASP A 74 21.16 -0.75 -5.76
N SER A 75 19.88 -0.97 -5.56
CA SER A 75 19.37 -1.96 -6.47
C SER A 75 17.95 -1.81 -6.93
N VAL A 76 17.13 -1.05 -6.29
CA VAL A 76 15.72 -1.10 -6.62
C VAL A 76 15.17 0.28 -6.91
N THR A 77 14.97 0.53 -8.20
CA THR A 77 14.19 1.66 -8.66
C THR A 77 12.80 1.12 -9.06
N PRO A 78 11.85 0.98 -8.10
CA PRO A 78 10.54 0.47 -8.43
C PRO A 78 9.92 1.31 -9.55
N GLU A 79 9.25 0.65 -10.48
CA GLU A 79 8.60 1.29 -11.62
C GLU A 79 9.54 2.14 -12.51
N ASN A 80 10.85 1.84 -12.52
CA ASN A 80 11.88 2.58 -13.26
C ASN A 80 11.83 4.10 -13.02
N SER A 81 11.44 4.53 -11.82
CA SER A 81 11.32 5.95 -11.51
C SER A 81 12.14 6.34 -10.29
N ARG A 82 12.98 7.36 -10.45
CA ARG A 82 13.67 8.06 -9.37
C ARG A 82 13.04 9.43 -9.07
N LYS A 83 11.86 9.71 -9.62
CA LYS A 83 11.21 11.02 -9.55
C LYS A 83 10.14 11.04 -8.46
N ALA A 84 10.07 12.16 -7.72
CA ALA A 84 8.98 12.39 -6.78
C ALA A 84 8.68 13.89 -6.60
N LEU A 85 7.44 14.20 -6.19
CA LEU A 85 6.98 15.58 -5.96
C LEU A 85 7.45 16.12 -4.61
N ILE A 86 7.30 15.34 -3.54
CA ILE A 86 7.77 15.73 -2.20
C ILE A 86 8.67 14.61 -1.66
N VAL A 87 9.87 14.98 -1.29
CA VAL A 87 10.89 14.03 -0.84
C VAL A 87 11.47 14.42 0.52
N CYS A 88 11.86 13.39 1.27
CA CYS A 88 12.56 13.55 2.53
C CYS A 88 13.54 12.38 2.72
N ASN A 89 14.78 12.67 3.10
CA ASN A 89 15.82 11.67 3.27
C ASN A 89 16.56 11.87 4.60
N GLY A 90 16.54 10.86 5.47
CA GLY A 90 17.25 10.88 6.75
C GLY A 90 16.77 11.97 7.72
N CYS A 91 15.51 12.40 7.61
CA CYS A 91 14.98 13.51 8.40
C CYS A 91 14.15 13.03 9.60
N GLU A 92 14.06 13.90 10.60
CA GLU A 92 13.24 13.70 11.78
C GLU A 92 12.22 14.82 11.98
N ASN A 93 11.08 14.48 12.62
CA ASN A 93 10.01 15.44 12.97
C ASN A 93 9.45 16.19 11.74
N VAL A 94 9.03 15.45 10.73
CA VAL A 94 8.48 16.05 9.50
C VAL A 94 6.98 15.79 9.41
N SER A 95 6.22 16.82 9.07
CA SER A 95 4.77 16.72 8.93
C SER A 95 4.25 17.37 7.66
N ILE A 96 3.21 16.77 7.07
CA ILE A 96 2.38 17.39 6.04
C ILE A 96 0.95 17.40 6.57
N THR A 97 0.37 18.59 6.78
CA THR A 97 -0.90 18.74 7.51
C THR A 97 -1.86 19.69 6.83
N GLY A 98 -3.10 19.69 7.29
CA GLY A 98 -4.13 20.63 6.85
C GLY A 98 -5.24 19.98 6.04
N SER A 99 -6.05 20.80 5.37
CA SER A 99 -7.20 20.35 4.55
C SER A 99 -7.06 20.73 3.06
N GLY A 100 -5.85 21.08 2.65
CA GLY A 100 -5.53 21.37 1.26
C GLY A 100 -5.30 20.11 0.42
N THR A 101 -4.81 20.31 -0.81
CA THR A 101 -4.67 19.26 -1.80
C THR A 101 -3.25 19.21 -2.35
N ILE A 102 -2.76 17.99 -2.60
CA ILE A 102 -1.58 17.74 -3.42
C ILE A 102 -2.06 16.96 -4.65
N ASP A 103 -1.91 17.56 -5.85
CA ASP A 103 -2.38 17.03 -7.13
C ASP A 103 -1.19 16.61 -8.01
N GLY A 104 -1.09 15.31 -8.27
CA GLY A 104 -0.03 14.74 -9.11
C GLY A 104 -0.27 14.85 -10.61
N GLN A 105 -1.45 15.30 -11.05
CA GLN A 105 -1.86 15.41 -12.46
C GLN A 105 -1.71 14.10 -13.25
N GLY A 106 -1.90 12.95 -12.62
CA GLY A 106 -1.58 11.61 -13.13
C GLY A 106 -2.02 11.32 -14.56
N CYS A 107 -3.27 11.66 -14.92
CA CYS A 107 -3.78 11.43 -16.28
C CYS A 107 -2.97 12.13 -17.38
N LYS A 108 -2.22 13.18 -17.05
CA LYS A 108 -1.37 13.89 -18.02
C LYS A 108 -0.13 13.10 -18.45
N PHE A 109 0.22 12.04 -17.73
CA PHE A 109 1.33 11.15 -18.04
C PHE A 109 0.91 9.95 -18.90
N PHE A 110 -0.39 9.77 -19.14
CA PHE A 110 -0.94 8.63 -19.86
C PHE A 110 -1.65 9.03 -21.14
N ASP A 111 -1.67 8.13 -22.09
CA ASP A 111 -2.63 8.17 -23.20
C ASP A 111 -3.98 7.63 -22.67
N CYS A 112 -4.88 8.54 -22.32
CA CYS A 112 -6.19 8.20 -21.77
C CYS A 112 -7.16 7.56 -22.78
N SER A 113 -6.78 7.47 -24.07
CA SER A 113 -7.51 6.73 -25.10
C SER A 113 -7.07 5.25 -25.18
N SER A 114 -5.96 4.89 -24.54
CA SER A 114 -5.40 3.54 -24.55
C SER A 114 -6.10 2.59 -23.58
N ASP A 115 -6.03 1.29 -23.85
CA ASP A 115 -6.47 0.22 -22.95
C ASP A 115 -5.47 -0.94 -23.04
N ASN A 116 -5.00 -1.42 -21.89
CA ASN A 116 -4.09 -2.55 -21.79
C ASN A 116 -4.81 -3.93 -21.83
N GLY A 117 -6.11 -3.95 -22.10
CA GLY A 117 -6.95 -5.15 -22.10
C GLY A 117 -7.37 -5.63 -20.70
N MET A 118 -7.00 -4.92 -19.64
CA MET A 118 -7.38 -5.19 -18.25
C MET A 118 -8.19 -4.05 -17.63
N GLY A 119 -8.65 -3.09 -18.44
CA GLY A 119 -9.41 -1.93 -18.00
C GLY A 119 -8.56 -0.79 -17.44
N GLN A 120 -7.26 -0.79 -17.72
CA GLN A 120 -6.35 0.29 -17.36
C GLN A 120 -5.69 0.88 -18.62
N PHE A 121 -5.18 2.11 -18.52
CA PHE A 121 -4.37 2.73 -19.57
C PHE A 121 -3.07 1.95 -19.81
N ASN A 122 -2.53 2.00 -21.02
CA ASN A 122 -1.21 1.47 -21.31
C ASN A 122 -0.16 2.19 -20.46
N LYS A 123 0.73 1.42 -19.84
CA LYS A 123 1.82 1.97 -19.03
C LYS A 123 2.79 2.77 -19.90
N PRO A 124 3.06 4.05 -19.58
CA PRO A 124 4.02 4.86 -20.33
C PRO A 124 5.44 4.31 -20.21
N ALA A 125 6.25 4.48 -21.25
CA ALA A 125 7.65 4.07 -21.23
C ALA A 125 8.54 5.01 -20.39
N HIS A 126 8.15 6.28 -20.26
CA HIS A 126 8.92 7.27 -19.47
C HIS A 126 8.65 7.13 -17.97
N PRO A 127 9.63 7.48 -17.11
CA PRO A 127 9.43 7.50 -15.67
C PRO A 127 8.33 8.49 -15.25
N ARG A 128 7.58 8.13 -14.25
CA ARG A 128 6.51 8.96 -13.67
C ARG A 128 6.87 9.30 -12.22
N PRO A 129 6.66 10.54 -11.74
CA PRO A 129 6.97 10.89 -10.36
C PRO A 129 6.01 10.20 -9.38
N ARG A 130 6.53 9.79 -8.21
CA ARG A 130 5.71 9.52 -7.03
C ARG A 130 5.24 10.83 -6.42
N MET A 131 4.22 10.81 -5.60
CA MET A 131 3.85 12.06 -4.91
C MET A 131 4.68 12.27 -3.66
N ILE A 132 4.81 11.26 -2.81
CA ILE A 132 5.57 11.29 -1.56
C ILE A 132 6.63 10.18 -1.58
N GLN A 133 7.89 10.54 -1.34
CA GLN A 133 8.97 9.57 -1.21
C GLN A 133 9.84 9.92 -0.02
N PHE A 134 9.67 9.19 1.08
CA PHE A 134 10.44 9.36 2.30
C PHE A 134 11.31 8.14 2.56
N PHE A 135 12.58 8.38 2.85
CA PHE A 135 13.57 7.34 3.08
C PHE A 135 14.31 7.59 4.40
N GLN A 136 14.41 6.56 5.26
CA GLN A 136 15.09 6.58 6.56
C GLN A 136 14.68 7.76 7.47
N CYS A 137 13.40 8.12 7.45
CA CYS A 137 12.86 9.22 8.24
C CYS A 137 12.23 8.73 9.54
N ARG A 138 12.24 9.58 10.57
CA ARG A 138 11.65 9.26 11.88
C ARG A 138 10.69 10.34 12.35
N ASN A 139 9.65 9.92 13.09
CA ASN A 139 8.60 10.78 13.63
C ASN A 139 7.92 11.62 12.53
N ILE A 140 7.21 10.91 11.64
CA ILE A 140 6.58 11.47 10.44
C ILE A 140 5.06 11.51 10.63
N ARG A 141 4.42 12.60 10.21
CA ARG A 141 2.98 12.77 10.30
C ARG A 141 2.37 13.30 8.99
N PHE A 142 1.33 12.62 8.52
CA PHE A 142 0.46 13.07 7.44
C PHE A 142 -0.97 13.16 7.99
N GLU A 143 -1.60 14.34 7.89
CA GLU A 143 -2.89 14.57 8.54
C GLU A 143 -3.81 15.49 7.74
N GLY A 144 -5.01 14.99 7.39
CA GLY A 144 -6.11 15.75 6.83
C GLY A 144 -6.00 16.13 5.34
N VAL A 145 -4.82 16.01 4.74
CA VAL A 145 -4.55 16.44 3.36
C VAL A 145 -5.12 15.45 2.34
N SER A 146 -5.62 15.99 1.21
CA SER A 146 -6.03 15.20 0.05
C SER A 146 -4.89 15.03 -0.94
N PHE A 147 -4.60 13.78 -1.33
CA PHE A 147 -3.65 13.42 -2.39
C PHE A 147 -4.44 12.95 -3.59
N VAL A 148 -4.35 13.64 -4.71
CA VAL A 148 -5.19 13.34 -5.86
C VAL A 148 -4.37 13.12 -7.12
N ASN A 149 -4.87 12.24 -7.99
CA ASN A 149 -4.32 12.01 -9.33
C ASN A 149 -2.83 11.67 -9.34
N SER A 150 -2.39 10.72 -8.52
CA SER A 150 -1.00 10.28 -8.56
C SER A 150 -0.66 9.62 -9.90
N PRO A 151 0.46 9.99 -10.56
CA PRO A 151 0.90 9.33 -11.79
C PRO A 151 1.63 8.00 -11.54
N ASN A 152 2.07 7.75 -10.33
CA ASN A 152 2.78 6.57 -9.84
C ASN A 152 2.38 6.33 -8.38
N TRP A 153 3.11 5.55 -7.60
CA TRP A 153 2.84 5.34 -6.17
C TRP A 153 2.60 6.67 -5.46
N THR A 154 1.48 6.79 -4.77
CA THR A 154 1.17 8.04 -4.05
C THR A 154 2.14 8.24 -2.91
N PHE A 155 2.38 7.19 -2.10
CA PHE A 155 3.40 7.20 -1.06
C PHE A 155 4.38 6.05 -1.26
N TRP A 156 5.66 6.33 -1.11
CA TRP A 156 6.67 5.33 -0.82
C TRP A 156 7.41 5.73 0.44
N LEU A 157 7.07 5.05 1.54
CA LEU A 157 7.74 5.17 2.82
C LEU A 157 8.71 4.01 2.93
N SER A 158 10.01 4.29 2.95
CA SER A 158 11.04 3.26 2.95
C SER A 158 11.97 3.43 4.14
N GLU A 159 12.11 2.38 4.94
CA GLU A 159 12.94 2.36 6.15
C GLU A 159 12.61 3.49 7.16
N CYS A 160 11.34 3.93 7.18
CA CYS A 160 10.87 4.97 8.09
C CYS A 160 10.39 4.37 9.42
N GLU A 161 10.50 5.15 10.49
CA GLU A 161 10.06 4.78 11.82
C GLU A 161 9.14 5.85 12.43
N ASP A 162 8.21 5.41 13.30
CA ASP A 162 7.28 6.30 14.00
C ASP A 162 6.44 7.16 13.03
N VAL A 163 5.75 6.49 12.10
CA VAL A 163 4.93 7.14 11.09
C VAL A 163 3.46 7.14 11.49
N ARG A 164 2.81 8.29 11.39
CA ARG A 164 1.36 8.44 11.56
C ARG A 164 0.71 9.03 10.31
N VAL A 165 -0.32 8.36 9.83
CA VAL A 165 -1.16 8.82 8.71
C VAL A 165 -2.61 8.81 9.19
N SER A 166 -3.27 9.95 9.20
CA SER A 166 -4.65 10.04 9.70
C SER A 166 -5.51 11.03 8.94
N GLY A 167 -6.77 10.65 8.70
CA GLY A 167 -7.76 11.52 8.08
C GLY A 167 -7.40 11.98 6.66
N ILE A 168 -6.54 11.27 5.95
CA ILE A 168 -6.15 11.60 4.58
C ILE A 168 -7.15 11.02 3.57
N ARG A 169 -7.16 11.62 2.39
CA ARG A 169 -7.88 11.10 1.23
C ARG A 169 -6.90 10.89 0.08
N ILE A 170 -6.82 9.68 -0.43
CA ILE A 170 -6.10 9.37 -1.68
C ILE A 170 -7.13 9.04 -2.75
N THR A 171 -7.15 9.78 -3.87
CA THR A 171 -8.07 9.53 -4.97
C THR A 171 -7.38 9.69 -6.31
N GLY A 172 -7.54 8.69 -7.17
CA GLY A 172 -7.03 8.68 -8.54
C GLY A 172 -8.00 8.03 -9.51
N ASP A 173 -7.71 8.14 -10.80
CA ASP A 173 -8.44 7.38 -11.83
C ASP A 173 -8.09 5.90 -11.68
N LEU A 174 -9.10 5.05 -11.57
CA LEU A 174 -8.96 3.60 -11.42
C LEU A 174 -8.27 2.93 -12.61
N ARG A 175 -8.15 3.63 -13.74
CA ARG A 175 -7.47 3.14 -14.95
C ARG A 175 -5.97 3.44 -14.99
N ILE A 176 -5.45 4.22 -14.06
CA ILE A 176 -4.01 4.50 -13.96
C ILE A 176 -3.33 3.30 -13.28
N CYS A 177 -2.44 2.62 -13.97
CA CYS A 177 -1.61 1.57 -13.37
C CYS A 177 -0.51 2.17 -12.48
N ASN A 178 -0.17 1.46 -11.41
CA ASN A 178 0.83 1.83 -10.42
C ASN A 178 0.54 3.15 -9.67
N ASN A 179 -0.69 3.60 -9.57
CA ASN A 179 -1.05 4.69 -8.67
C ASN A 179 -1.47 4.14 -7.30
N ASP A 180 -0.62 3.33 -6.74
CA ASP A 180 -0.77 2.74 -5.42
C ASP A 180 -1.05 3.81 -4.36
N GLY A 181 -1.72 3.44 -3.28
CA GLY A 181 -2.01 4.37 -2.19
C GLY A 181 -0.78 4.58 -1.29
N ILE A 182 -0.51 3.66 -0.37
CA ILE A 182 0.63 3.76 0.54
C ILE A 182 1.46 2.47 0.49
N ASP A 183 2.69 2.58 -0.01
CA ASP A 183 3.72 1.55 0.05
C ASP A 183 4.58 1.74 1.31
N ILE A 184 4.42 0.81 2.24
CA ILE A 184 5.13 0.78 3.53
C ILE A 184 6.24 -0.25 3.40
N ASP A 185 7.45 0.21 3.15
CA ASP A 185 8.58 -0.65 2.79
C ASP A 185 9.65 -0.64 3.86
N SER A 186 9.82 -1.76 4.56
CA SER A 186 10.80 -1.91 5.64
C SER A 186 10.64 -0.89 6.77
N CYS A 187 9.41 -0.43 7.03
CA CYS A 187 9.10 0.54 8.06
C CYS A 187 8.72 -0.12 9.38
N ARG A 188 8.81 0.64 10.47
CA ARG A 188 8.46 0.20 11.83
C ARG A 188 7.59 1.22 12.55
N ARG A 189 6.62 0.73 13.36
CA ARG A 189 5.70 1.56 14.15
C ARG A 189 4.94 2.56 13.29
N VAL A 190 4.16 2.01 12.35
CA VAL A 190 3.34 2.78 11.41
C VAL A 190 1.88 2.69 11.81
N LEU A 191 1.22 3.82 11.97
CA LEU A 191 -0.20 3.93 12.28
C LEU A 191 -0.91 4.61 11.12
N ILE A 192 -1.95 3.96 10.56
CA ILE A 192 -2.81 4.53 9.51
C ILE A 192 -4.25 4.46 9.98
N SER A 193 -4.96 5.58 9.99
CA SER A 193 -6.36 5.60 10.43
C SER A 193 -7.25 6.59 9.69
N ASP A 194 -8.57 6.35 9.75
CA ASP A 194 -9.62 7.30 9.40
C ASP A 194 -9.49 7.85 7.97
N SER A 195 -9.05 7.00 7.04
CA SER A 195 -8.61 7.42 5.72
C SER A 195 -9.40 6.74 4.59
N PHE A 196 -9.46 7.42 3.43
CA PHE A 196 -10.15 6.94 2.24
C PHE A 196 -9.16 6.76 1.08
N PHE A 197 -9.26 5.61 0.40
CA PHE A 197 -8.41 5.23 -0.73
C PHE A 197 -9.25 4.88 -1.95
N GLN A 198 -8.91 5.49 -3.09
CA GLN A 198 -9.40 5.11 -4.41
C GLN A 198 -8.23 5.11 -5.38
N THR A 199 -7.78 3.94 -5.80
CA THR A 199 -6.55 3.73 -6.56
C THR A 199 -6.78 2.81 -7.76
N GLY A 200 -6.04 3.00 -8.82
CA GLY A 200 -6.03 2.07 -9.97
C GLY A 200 -5.16 0.85 -9.72
N ASP A 201 -4.20 0.95 -8.77
CA ASP A 201 -3.41 -0.17 -8.26
C ASP A 201 -3.68 -0.37 -6.76
N ASP A 202 -2.81 -0.96 -6.00
CA ASP A 202 -3.04 -1.40 -4.61
C ASP A 202 -3.31 -0.23 -3.66
N CYS A 203 -4.20 -0.36 -2.66
CA CYS A 203 -4.47 0.74 -1.72
C CYS A 203 -3.41 0.83 -0.62
N ILE A 204 -3.14 -0.27 0.09
CA ILE A 204 -2.19 -0.32 1.21
C ILE A 204 -1.29 -1.53 1.05
N ILE A 205 0.00 -1.29 0.97
CA ILE A 205 0.99 -2.32 0.67
C ILE A 205 2.06 -2.36 1.75
N LEU A 206 2.32 -3.55 2.30
CA LEU A 206 3.47 -3.80 3.16
C LEU A 206 4.54 -4.53 2.37
N ARG A 207 5.75 -3.99 2.37
CA ARG A 207 6.91 -4.55 1.69
C ARG A 207 8.10 -4.65 2.64
N ALA A 208 9.03 -5.53 2.34
CA ALA A 208 10.31 -5.63 3.01
C ALA A 208 11.39 -5.87 1.93
N ILE A 209 11.69 -4.81 1.16
CA ILE A 209 12.65 -4.87 0.05
C ILE A 209 14.03 -4.53 0.59
N ARG A 210 15.00 -5.43 0.42
CA ARG A 210 16.41 -5.18 0.79
C ARG A 210 17.02 -4.17 -0.14
N LYS A 211 17.39 -3.01 0.38
CA LYS A 211 18.14 -1.95 -0.33
C LYS A 211 19.62 -2.29 -0.33
N ASP A 212 20.11 -2.77 0.79
CA ASP A 212 21.42 -3.37 0.96
C ASP A 212 21.22 -4.88 1.14
N LEU A 213 21.81 -5.70 0.26
CA LEU A 213 21.63 -7.16 0.29
C LEU A 213 22.22 -7.80 1.54
N GLU A 214 23.20 -7.15 2.17
CA GLU A 214 23.86 -7.63 3.38
C GLU A 214 23.04 -7.34 4.66
N LYS A 215 22.04 -6.47 4.58
CA LYS A 215 21.21 -6.10 5.72
C LYS A 215 19.80 -6.66 5.61
N PRO A 216 19.21 -7.14 6.72
CA PRO A 216 17.80 -7.54 6.72
C PRO A 216 16.89 -6.34 6.51
N ALA A 217 15.80 -6.56 5.78
CA ALA A 217 14.70 -5.63 5.65
C ALA A 217 13.51 -6.15 6.46
N ILE A 218 12.97 -5.31 7.35
CA ILE A 218 11.86 -5.72 8.21
C ILE A 218 10.76 -4.65 8.17
N CYS A 219 9.55 -5.05 7.78
CA CYS A 219 8.34 -4.25 7.91
C CYS A 219 7.55 -4.80 9.10
N GLU A 220 7.41 -4.04 10.17
CA GLU A 220 6.77 -4.54 11.39
C GLU A 220 6.05 -3.46 12.18
N GLN A 221 5.12 -3.90 13.05
CA GLN A 221 4.34 -3.03 13.92
C GLN A 221 3.55 -1.98 13.11
N VAL A 222 2.90 -2.45 12.04
CA VAL A 222 1.99 -1.63 11.23
C VAL A 222 0.57 -1.88 11.70
N SER A 223 -0.13 -0.82 12.05
CA SER A 223 -1.55 -0.87 12.42
C SER A 223 -2.36 0.02 11.49
N VAL A 224 -3.39 -0.56 10.85
CA VAL A 224 -4.31 0.14 9.95
C VAL A 224 -5.74 -0.03 10.46
N THR A 225 -6.46 1.07 10.63
CA THR A 225 -7.84 1.02 11.15
C THR A 225 -8.76 2.08 10.55
N ASN A 226 -10.08 1.82 10.57
CA ASN A 226 -11.12 2.77 10.16
C ASN A 226 -10.92 3.32 8.73
N CYS A 227 -10.60 2.47 7.76
CA CYS A 227 -10.34 2.89 6.39
C CYS A 227 -11.40 2.37 5.42
N ILE A 228 -11.61 3.10 4.33
CA ILE A 228 -12.42 2.67 3.19
C ILE A 228 -11.51 2.53 1.97
N LEU A 229 -11.49 1.33 1.37
CA LEU A 229 -10.62 0.97 0.26
C LEU A 229 -11.44 0.68 -0.99
N ASN A 230 -11.10 1.35 -2.09
CA ASN A 230 -11.60 1.11 -3.44
C ASN A 230 -10.41 1.01 -4.39
N SER A 231 -10.31 -0.07 -5.17
CA SER A 231 -9.18 -0.27 -6.08
C SER A 231 -9.56 -1.12 -7.27
N HIS A 232 -8.97 -0.81 -8.44
CA HIS A 232 -9.02 -1.72 -9.57
C HIS A 232 -8.22 -3.01 -9.29
N CYS A 233 -7.18 -2.95 -8.47
CA CYS A 233 -6.30 -4.06 -8.08
C CYS A 233 -6.60 -4.58 -6.66
N GLN A 234 -5.76 -4.34 -5.68
CA GLN A 234 -5.88 -4.93 -4.35
C GLN A 234 -6.21 -3.89 -3.27
N GLY A 235 -7.00 -4.28 -2.29
CA GLY A 235 -7.24 -3.44 -1.12
C GLY A 235 -6.03 -3.42 -0.19
N ILE A 236 -5.62 -4.59 0.30
CA ILE A 236 -4.41 -4.75 1.11
C ILE A 236 -3.50 -5.77 0.43
N ARG A 237 -2.20 -5.42 0.34
CA ARG A 237 -1.20 -6.33 -0.22
C ARG A 237 -0.04 -6.54 0.74
N LEU A 238 0.36 -7.81 0.90
CA LEU A 238 1.53 -8.19 1.68
C LEU A 238 2.61 -8.72 0.76
N GLY A 239 3.71 -7.98 0.64
CA GLY A 239 4.83 -8.32 -0.24
C GLY A 239 4.58 -8.04 -1.71
N CYS A 240 5.32 -8.75 -2.58
CA CYS A 240 5.22 -8.76 -4.05
C CYS A 240 5.41 -7.36 -4.72
N PRO A 241 6.67 -6.92 -4.94
CA PRO A 241 7.89 -7.59 -4.49
C PRO A 241 8.15 -7.40 -2.99
N SER A 242 8.82 -8.38 -2.41
CA SER A 242 9.38 -8.30 -1.06
C SER A 242 10.47 -9.37 -0.94
N ASP A 243 11.53 -9.07 -0.20
CA ASP A 243 12.69 -9.93 -0.09
C ASP A 243 12.85 -10.54 1.29
N ASP A 244 12.23 -9.95 2.31
CA ASP A 244 12.49 -10.28 3.71
C ASP A 244 11.20 -10.25 4.55
N THR A 245 11.25 -9.86 5.79
CA THR A 245 10.24 -10.14 6.81
C THR A 245 9.17 -9.06 6.93
N ILE A 246 7.91 -9.46 6.83
CA ILE A 246 6.73 -8.67 7.20
C ILE A 246 6.08 -9.35 8.40
N ARG A 247 5.97 -8.66 9.56
CA ARG A 247 5.46 -9.28 10.78
C ARG A 247 4.80 -8.33 11.76
N ASN A 248 4.06 -8.90 12.72
CA ASN A 248 3.46 -8.16 13.83
C ASN A 248 2.61 -6.98 13.36
N CYS A 249 1.71 -7.22 12.40
CA CYS A 249 0.86 -6.19 11.82
C CYS A 249 -0.62 -6.46 12.10
N SER A 250 -1.42 -5.40 12.20
CA SER A 250 -2.85 -5.50 12.42
C SER A 250 -3.64 -4.59 11.49
N PHE A 251 -4.76 -5.11 11.00
CA PHE A 251 -5.71 -4.38 10.16
C PHE A 251 -7.09 -4.55 10.78
N SER A 252 -7.80 -3.46 11.04
CA SER A 252 -9.10 -3.52 11.70
C SER A 252 -10.10 -2.49 11.17
N ASN A 253 -11.41 -2.81 11.26
CA ASN A 253 -12.49 -1.88 10.90
C ASN A 253 -12.35 -1.31 9.48
N ILE A 254 -12.20 -2.18 8.46
CA ILE A 254 -11.98 -1.77 7.08
C ILE A 254 -13.16 -2.19 6.19
N ILE A 255 -13.59 -1.27 5.34
CA ILE A 255 -14.59 -1.49 4.31
C ILE A 255 -13.90 -1.54 2.95
N PHE A 256 -14.04 -2.66 2.25
CA PHE A 256 -13.58 -2.84 0.88
C PHE A 256 -14.78 -2.69 -0.06
N LYS A 257 -14.76 -1.66 -0.88
CA LYS A 257 -15.86 -1.36 -1.78
C LYS A 257 -15.41 -1.41 -3.25
N GLY A 258 -15.71 -2.52 -3.91
CA GLY A 258 -15.41 -2.66 -5.34
C GLY A 258 -13.93 -2.89 -5.66
N VAL A 259 -13.16 -3.45 -4.72
CA VAL A 259 -11.76 -3.81 -4.98
C VAL A 259 -11.68 -5.06 -5.88
N GLY A 260 -10.61 -5.19 -6.64
CA GLY A 260 -10.32 -6.39 -7.42
C GLY A 260 -10.14 -7.60 -6.49
N THR A 261 -9.11 -7.57 -5.65
CA THR A 261 -8.85 -8.55 -4.58
C THR A 261 -8.79 -7.84 -3.23
N GLY A 262 -9.45 -8.36 -2.22
CA GLY A 262 -9.49 -7.76 -0.89
C GLY A 262 -8.11 -7.78 -0.23
N ILE A 263 -7.68 -8.95 0.23
CA ILE A 263 -6.37 -9.18 0.84
C ILE A 263 -5.55 -10.09 -0.07
N HIS A 264 -4.37 -9.64 -0.45
CA HIS A 264 -3.51 -10.30 -1.41
C HIS A 264 -2.09 -10.49 -0.90
N SER A 265 -1.61 -11.73 -0.89
CA SER A 265 -0.23 -12.10 -0.60
C SER A 265 0.17 -13.26 -1.50
N GLU A 266 0.42 -13.00 -2.75
CA GLU A 266 0.89 -13.99 -3.73
C GLU A 266 2.29 -13.64 -4.19
N HIS A 267 3.17 -14.64 -4.19
CA HIS A 267 4.61 -14.47 -4.47
C HIS A 267 5.00 -15.26 -5.72
N PRO A 268 4.79 -14.70 -6.94
CA PRO A 268 5.18 -15.34 -8.18
C PRO A 268 6.68 -15.18 -8.47
N PHE A 269 7.26 -16.09 -9.24
CA PHE A 269 8.69 -16.07 -9.62
C PHE A 269 9.17 -14.73 -10.18
N ARG A 270 8.32 -14.05 -10.95
CA ARG A 270 8.68 -12.78 -11.62
C ARG A 270 9.03 -11.63 -10.66
N TYR A 271 8.61 -11.72 -9.39
CA TYR A 271 8.86 -10.69 -8.38
C TYR A 271 9.92 -11.09 -7.35
N LEU A 272 10.42 -12.33 -7.40
CA LEU A 272 11.47 -12.77 -6.51
C LEU A 272 12.85 -12.46 -7.10
N ARG A 273 13.63 -11.68 -6.37
CA ARG A 273 15.00 -11.40 -6.74
C ARG A 273 15.88 -12.62 -6.45
N LYS A 274 16.73 -13.01 -7.42
CA LYS A 274 17.54 -14.24 -7.34
C LYS A 274 18.37 -14.34 -6.04
N ASN A 275 18.92 -13.22 -5.57
CA ASN A 275 19.78 -13.18 -4.39
C ASN A 275 19.02 -13.09 -3.07
N CYS A 276 17.68 -12.98 -3.10
CA CYS A 276 16.83 -12.84 -1.92
C CYS A 276 15.86 -14.02 -1.75
N THR A 277 15.90 -15.01 -2.63
CA THR A 277 15.05 -16.20 -2.56
C THR A 277 15.27 -16.92 -1.24
N GLY A 278 14.19 -17.20 -0.50
CA GLY A 278 14.23 -17.91 0.78
C GLY A 278 14.36 -17.03 2.03
N TYR A 279 14.53 -15.72 1.91
CA TYR A 279 14.48 -14.80 3.07
C TYR A 279 13.07 -14.32 3.38
N MET A 280 12.18 -14.27 2.38
CA MET A 280 10.81 -13.77 2.52
C MET A 280 10.03 -14.53 3.58
N GLN A 281 9.51 -13.79 4.55
CA GLN A 281 8.67 -14.31 5.63
C GLN A 281 7.50 -13.37 5.89
N ILE A 282 6.31 -13.95 6.08
CA ILE A 282 5.13 -13.22 6.56
C ILE A 282 4.61 -13.96 7.78
N ASN A 283 4.55 -13.29 8.91
CA ASN A 283 4.05 -13.91 10.14
C ASN A 283 3.39 -12.94 11.11
N ASP A 284 2.52 -13.49 11.95
CA ASP A 284 1.86 -12.79 13.05
C ASP A 284 1.07 -11.55 12.57
N ILE A 285 0.10 -11.80 11.68
CA ILE A 285 -0.75 -10.75 11.11
C ILE A 285 -2.22 -11.02 11.47
N VAL A 286 -2.91 -9.97 11.88
CA VAL A 286 -4.33 -10.01 12.23
C VAL A 286 -5.14 -9.13 11.30
N PHE A 287 -6.23 -9.66 10.77
CA PHE A 287 -7.25 -8.95 10.01
C PHE A 287 -8.59 -9.13 10.74
N GLU A 288 -9.24 -8.03 11.12
CA GLU A 288 -10.49 -8.13 11.88
C GLU A 288 -11.51 -7.03 11.59
N ASN A 289 -12.79 -7.37 11.74
CA ASN A 289 -13.91 -6.46 11.56
C ASN A 289 -13.96 -5.87 10.13
N PHE A 290 -13.99 -6.73 9.11
CA PHE A 290 -14.02 -6.29 7.72
C PHE A 290 -15.38 -6.52 7.07
N ASP A 291 -15.72 -5.60 6.14
CA ASP A 291 -16.76 -5.79 5.12
C ASP A 291 -16.08 -5.81 3.74
N ILE A 292 -16.01 -6.98 3.13
CA ILE A 292 -15.27 -7.21 1.88
C ILE A 292 -16.24 -7.44 0.72
N THR A 293 -16.30 -6.48 -0.22
CA THR A 293 -16.96 -6.67 -1.52
C THR A 293 -15.91 -6.60 -2.62
N THR A 294 -15.71 -7.70 -3.36
CA THR A 294 -14.64 -7.81 -4.37
C THR A 294 -15.14 -8.37 -5.69
N ASN A 295 -14.44 -8.00 -6.78
CA ASN A 295 -14.70 -8.50 -8.13
C ASN A 295 -13.90 -9.76 -8.49
N ARG A 296 -12.92 -10.13 -7.66
CA ARG A 296 -12.09 -11.33 -7.80
C ARG A 296 -12.05 -12.10 -6.48
N TYR A 297 -10.93 -12.15 -5.79
CA TYR A 297 -10.76 -12.92 -4.56
C TYR A 297 -10.99 -12.05 -3.31
N PRO A 298 -11.68 -12.54 -2.29
CA PRO A 298 -11.75 -11.81 -1.03
C PRO A 298 -10.43 -11.86 -0.28
N ILE A 299 -9.80 -13.04 -0.26
CA ILE A 299 -8.51 -13.31 0.38
C ILE A 299 -7.74 -14.29 -0.51
N ARG A 300 -6.51 -13.94 -0.88
CA ARG A 300 -5.62 -14.81 -1.63
C ARG A 300 -4.22 -14.78 -1.03
N LEU A 301 -3.75 -15.93 -0.51
CA LEU A 301 -2.43 -16.10 0.06
C LEU A 301 -1.71 -17.25 -0.64
N GLY A 302 -0.44 -17.07 -1.00
CA GLY A 302 0.30 -18.18 -1.57
C GLY A 302 1.58 -17.79 -2.32
N CYS A 303 2.07 -18.75 -3.10
CA CYS A 303 3.22 -18.59 -3.97
C CYS A 303 3.13 -19.56 -5.16
N ASP A 304 3.86 -19.30 -6.23
CA ASP A 304 3.94 -20.20 -7.37
C ASP A 304 4.53 -21.56 -6.98
N ALA A 305 4.17 -22.59 -7.74
CA ALA A 305 4.69 -23.94 -7.55
C ALA A 305 6.24 -23.94 -7.62
N GLY A 306 6.89 -24.61 -6.66
CA GLY A 306 8.36 -24.69 -6.59
C GLY A 306 9.05 -23.52 -5.90
N ILE A 307 8.35 -22.45 -5.55
CA ILE A 307 8.95 -21.35 -4.77
C ILE A 307 9.20 -21.79 -3.34
N LYS A 308 10.40 -21.47 -2.85
CA LYS A 308 10.80 -21.63 -1.46
C LYS A 308 10.91 -20.27 -0.79
N LEU A 309 10.00 -19.99 0.12
CA LEU A 309 10.05 -18.85 1.03
C LEU A 309 10.48 -19.34 2.41
N ARG A 310 10.87 -18.44 3.30
CA ARG A 310 11.12 -18.73 4.71
C ARG A 310 9.85 -19.19 5.42
N GLY A 311 8.71 -18.53 5.15
CA GLY A 311 7.40 -18.97 5.64
C GLY A 311 6.29 -17.95 5.44
N ILE A 312 5.05 -18.47 5.46
CA ILE A 312 3.82 -17.68 5.58
C ILE A 312 3.02 -18.34 6.68
N GLU A 313 2.95 -17.72 7.87
CA GLU A 313 2.37 -18.37 9.04
C GLU A 313 1.79 -17.40 10.09
N GLY A 314 0.92 -17.91 10.97
CA GLY A 314 0.37 -17.10 12.07
C GLY A 314 -0.54 -15.98 11.57
N ILE A 315 -1.41 -16.26 10.59
CA ILE A 315 -2.32 -15.26 10.03
C ILE A 315 -3.73 -15.53 10.52
N HIS A 316 -4.35 -14.50 11.09
CA HIS A 316 -5.68 -14.60 11.71
C HIS A 316 -6.67 -13.66 11.03
N PHE A 317 -7.81 -14.22 10.62
CA PHE A 317 -8.95 -13.50 10.07
C PHE A 317 -10.14 -13.65 11.03
N ARG A 318 -10.73 -12.53 11.48
CA ARG A 318 -11.79 -12.50 12.49
C ARG A 318 -12.90 -11.54 12.12
N ASN A 319 -14.15 -11.96 12.35
CA ASN A 319 -15.34 -11.14 12.13
C ASN A 319 -15.34 -10.45 10.77
N ILE A 320 -15.39 -11.24 9.68
CA ILE A 320 -15.33 -10.74 8.31
C ILE A 320 -16.59 -11.16 7.56
N ARG A 321 -17.26 -10.17 6.97
CA ARG A 321 -18.35 -10.38 6.03
C ARG A 321 -17.81 -10.30 4.60
N ILE A 322 -18.13 -11.29 3.75
CA ILE A 322 -17.59 -11.42 2.40
C ILE A 322 -18.70 -11.48 1.37
N LYS A 323 -18.54 -10.68 0.30
CA LYS A 323 -19.24 -10.84 -0.97
C LYS A 323 -18.22 -10.81 -2.10
N SER A 324 -18.04 -11.93 -2.82
CA SER A 324 -16.93 -12.08 -3.76
C SER A 324 -17.28 -12.97 -4.94
N LYS A 325 -16.62 -12.72 -6.09
CA LYS A 325 -16.75 -13.57 -7.30
C LYS A 325 -15.82 -14.77 -7.31
N ARG A 326 -14.98 -14.94 -6.31
CA ARG A 326 -14.07 -16.08 -6.20
C ARG A 326 -13.98 -16.52 -4.74
N PRO A 327 -13.60 -17.77 -4.48
CA PRO A 327 -13.41 -18.28 -3.11
C PRO A 327 -12.21 -17.65 -2.42
N ILE A 328 -12.14 -17.81 -1.10
CA ILE A 328 -10.89 -17.65 -0.35
C ILE A 328 -9.90 -18.68 -0.90
N THR A 329 -8.68 -18.25 -1.22
CA THR A 329 -7.67 -19.10 -1.85
C THR A 329 -6.36 -19.07 -1.08
N LEU A 330 -5.92 -20.24 -0.62
CA LEU A 330 -4.67 -20.47 0.12
C LEU A 330 -3.85 -21.50 -0.66
N GLU A 331 -2.81 -21.07 -1.37
CA GLU A 331 -2.02 -21.95 -2.25
C GLU A 331 -0.53 -21.85 -1.95
N GLY A 332 -0.07 -22.70 -1.02
CA GLY A 332 1.37 -22.92 -0.82
C GLY A 332 2.01 -23.76 -1.94
N SER A 333 3.29 -23.99 -1.83
CA SER A 333 4.06 -24.90 -2.69
C SER A 333 4.58 -26.10 -1.90
N CYS A 334 5.18 -27.07 -2.59
CA CYS A 334 5.85 -28.20 -1.94
C CYS A 334 7.07 -27.76 -1.08
N HIS A 335 7.60 -26.56 -1.31
CA HIS A 335 8.71 -25.97 -0.56
C HIS A 335 8.28 -24.87 0.41
N THR A 336 7.06 -24.35 0.26
CA THR A 336 6.50 -23.31 1.12
C THR A 336 5.09 -23.70 1.54
N VAL A 337 4.98 -24.34 2.68
CA VAL A 337 3.69 -24.71 3.29
C VAL A 337 3.20 -23.53 4.12
N LEU A 338 1.96 -23.08 3.87
CA LEU A 338 1.30 -22.10 4.71
C LEU A 338 0.94 -22.75 6.04
N LYS A 339 1.13 -22.04 7.19
CA LYS A 339 0.94 -22.64 8.51
C LYS A 339 0.15 -21.74 9.44
N ASN A 340 -0.59 -22.38 10.36
CA ASN A 340 -1.27 -21.69 11.46
C ASN A 340 -2.17 -20.54 10.97
N ILE A 341 -3.04 -20.83 10.00
CA ILE A 341 -4.01 -19.87 9.47
C ILE A 341 -5.36 -20.12 10.15
N THR A 342 -5.96 -19.08 10.68
CA THR A 342 -7.23 -19.19 11.39
C THR A 342 -8.26 -18.24 10.78
N PHE A 343 -9.45 -18.75 10.53
CA PHE A 343 -10.64 -17.99 10.20
C PHE A 343 -11.66 -18.17 11.33
N SER A 344 -12.13 -17.07 11.89
CA SER A 344 -13.13 -17.06 12.97
C SER A 344 -14.23 -16.05 12.66
N ASP A 345 -15.50 -16.46 12.79
CA ASP A 345 -16.66 -15.59 12.56
C ASP A 345 -16.67 -14.99 11.14
N ILE A 346 -16.59 -15.88 10.14
CA ILE A 346 -16.62 -15.51 8.73
C ILE A 346 -18.00 -15.80 8.15
N SER A 347 -18.60 -14.83 7.48
CA SER A 347 -19.94 -14.98 6.90
C SER A 347 -20.05 -14.38 5.50
N GLY A 348 -21.10 -14.72 4.76
CA GLY A 348 -21.39 -14.16 3.46
C GLY A 348 -21.40 -15.18 2.33
N ASN A 349 -21.08 -14.74 1.12
CA ASN A 349 -21.12 -15.60 -0.05
C ASN A 349 -20.00 -15.33 -1.06
N VAL A 350 -19.59 -16.37 -1.75
CA VAL A 350 -18.65 -16.33 -2.88
C VAL A 350 -19.22 -17.08 -4.07
N GLU A 351 -18.78 -16.74 -5.28
CA GLU A 351 -19.08 -17.55 -6.47
C GLU A 351 -18.02 -18.65 -6.60
N GLY A 352 -18.44 -19.90 -6.87
CA GLY A 352 -17.55 -21.05 -7.06
C GLY A 352 -18.08 -22.35 -6.45
N GLU A 353 -17.32 -23.42 -6.61
CA GLU A 353 -17.69 -24.77 -6.11
C GLU A 353 -17.45 -24.94 -4.60
N SER A 354 -16.64 -24.09 -4.01
CA SER A 354 -16.28 -24.16 -2.60
C SER A 354 -16.03 -22.76 -2.04
N PRO A 355 -16.39 -22.49 -0.79
CA PRO A 355 -16.14 -21.19 -0.17
C PRO A 355 -14.64 -20.92 0.09
N ILE A 356 -13.84 -21.97 0.21
CA ILE A 356 -12.39 -21.91 0.43
C ILE A 356 -11.67 -23.01 -0.36
N VAL A 357 -10.57 -22.64 -0.99
CA VAL A 357 -9.63 -23.56 -1.64
C VAL A 357 -8.33 -23.52 -0.86
N ALA A 358 -7.83 -24.67 -0.39
CA ALA A 358 -6.59 -24.77 0.38
C ALA A 358 -5.70 -25.87 -0.20
N LYS A 359 -4.44 -25.49 -0.53
CA LYS A 359 -3.40 -26.43 -1.04
C LYS A 359 -2.09 -26.15 -0.34
N CYS A 360 -1.40 -27.18 0.11
CA CYS A 360 -0.16 -27.07 0.89
C CYS A 360 -0.31 -26.13 2.11
N VAL A 361 -1.32 -26.42 2.93
CA VAL A 361 -1.63 -25.68 4.16
C VAL A 361 -1.62 -26.62 5.35
N LYS A 362 -0.96 -26.25 6.45
CA LYS A 362 -0.98 -26.98 7.74
C LYS A 362 -1.65 -26.14 8.83
N HIS A 363 -2.38 -26.81 9.72
CA HIS A 363 -3.08 -26.19 10.85
C HIS A 363 -4.02 -25.04 10.41
N LEU A 364 -4.84 -25.32 9.39
CA LEU A 364 -5.96 -24.47 9.02
C LEU A 364 -7.10 -24.66 10.03
N LYS A 365 -7.53 -23.57 10.69
CA LYS A 365 -8.65 -23.58 11.63
C LYS A 365 -9.79 -22.74 11.09
N LEU A 366 -11.00 -23.33 11.10
CA LEU A 366 -12.24 -22.66 10.69
C LEU A 366 -13.22 -22.73 11.89
N ASN A 367 -13.45 -21.58 12.53
CA ASN A 367 -14.33 -21.45 13.69
C ASN A 367 -15.50 -20.55 13.32
N ASN A 368 -16.75 -21.00 13.53
CA ASN A 368 -17.95 -20.25 13.16
C ASN A 368 -17.82 -19.68 11.72
N PHE A 369 -17.62 -20.60 10.76
CA PHE A 369 -17.35 -20.28 9.37
C PHE A 369 -18.61 -20.53 8.54
N GLU A 370 -19.35 -19.47 8.23
CA GLU A 370 -20.65 -19.48 7.56
C GLU A 370 -20.57 -18.86 6.15
N LEU A 371 -19.45 -19.01 5.46
CA LEU A 371 -19.27 -18.57 4.08
C LEU A 371 -19.88 -19.60 3.12
N SER A 372 -20.86 -19.18 2.31
CA SER A 372 -21.48 -20.04 1.30
C SER A 372 -20.77 -19.90 -0.05
N ALA A 373 -20.84 -20.95 -0.86
CA ALA A 373 -20.43 -20.92 -2.26
C ALA A 373 -21.66 -21.14 -3.15
N GLU A 374 -21.82 -20.31 -4.17
CA GLU A 374 -22.90 -20.40 -5.14
C GLU A 374 -22.31 -20.66 -6.53
N ILE A 375 -22.65 -21.81 -7.13
CA ILE A 375 -22.35 -22.06 -8.54
C ILE A 375 -23.62 -21.76 -9.32
N GLY A 376 -23.69 -20.59 -9.98
CA GLY A 376 -24.81 -20.29 -10.89
C GLY A 376 -26.17 -20.88 -10.47
N GLN A 377 -27.25 -20.38 -10.73
CA GLN A 377 -28.60 -20.56 -10.14
C GLN A 377 -29.09 -21.95 -9.65
N ASP A 378 -28.28 -23.02 -9.63
CA ASP A 378 -28.79 -24.40 -9.43
C ASP A 378 -28.05 -25.34 -8.45
N VAL A 379 -27.26 -24.87 -7.45
CA VAL A 379 -26.58 -25.81 -6.53
C VAL A 379 -26.88 -25.53 -5.06
N PRO A 380 -27.22 -26.56 -4.26
CA PRO A 380 -27.60 -26.39 -2.88
C PRO A 380 -26.44 -26.02 -1.96
N PHE A 381 -26.76 -25.17 -1.00
CA PHE A 381 -25.95 -24.64 0.09
C PHE A 381 -25.15 -25.72 0.84
N GLN A 382 -23.85 -25.62 0.92
CA GLN A 382 -23.03 -26.40 1.86
C GLN A 382 -22.55 -25.52 3.01
N ARG A 383 -23.05 -25.78 4.21
CA ARG A 383 -22.60 -25.17 5.45
C ARG A 383 -21.44 -25.97 6.04
N ILE A 384 -20.28 -25.35 6.20
CA ILE A 384 -19.14 -25.99 6.87
C ILE A 384 -19.17 -25.59 8.34
N GLN A 385 -19.57 -26.55 9.21
CA GLN A 385 -19.40 -26.39 10.66
C GLN A 385 -17.95 -26.66 11.04
N SER A 386 -17.44 -25.97 12.06
CA SER A 386 -16.04 -25.98 12.53
C SER A 386 -15.29 -27.29 12.28
N LYS A 387 -14.24 -27.25 11.46
CA LYS A 387 -13.33 -28.37 11.22
C LYS A 387 -11.89 -27.93 11.33
N SER A 388 -11.08 -28.71 12.03
CA SER A 388 -9.62 -28.63 11.91
C SER A 388 -9.19 -29.54 10.77
N TRP A 389 -8.41 -29.01 9.81
CA TRP A 389 -7.92 -29.79 8.68
C TRP A 389 -6.43 -30.01 8.85
N GLU A 390 -6.02 -31.27 8.89
CA GLU A 390 -4.65 -31.67 8.59
C GLU A 390 -4.67 -32.21 7.16
N THR A 391 -4.07 -31.49 6.22
CA THR A 391 -3.88 -32.02 4.88
C THR A 391 -2.79 -33.08 4.94
N GLN A 392 -3.17 -34.34 4.72
CA GLN A 392 -2.21 -35.39 4.41
C GLN A 392 -1.60 -35.11 3.04
N PHE A 393 -0.29 -35.27 2.95
CA PHE A 393 0.53 -35.12 1.74
C PHE A 393 0.22 -36.20 0.70
#